data_71ff602d3f0b4a316649734e8f905074
#
_entry.id   71ff602d3f0b4a316649734e8f905074
#
_cell.length_a   1.000
_cell.length_b   1.000
_cell.length_c   1.000
_cell.angle_alpha   90.00
_cell.angle_beta   90.00
_cell.angle_gamma   90.00
#
_symmetry.space_group_name_H-M   'P 1'
#
loop_
_entity.id
_entity.type
_entity.pdbx_description
1 polymer ?
#
loop_
_entity_poly.entity_id
_entity_poly.type
_entity_poly.pdbx_seq_one_letter_code
_entity_poly.pdbx_strand_id
1 'polypeptide(L)'
;MVKTALITGGARGIGLATAHIFVENGYQVALLDRDAQALDAAALDLPAAEILLFDVSNPQASGQIAQEIQTRLGRLDCLVNNAGVADFGPIEECDSAIWRKVMDTNLDGMFYLSQALTPLLRDTRGSIVNIASISGLRASTLRVAYGTSKAAVMQLTKQQAVELGEYGIRANCVAPGPVRTKLAMAVHTPEIIDAYHDAIPLNRYGNEREIGEVIFFLCSEKASFVTGQVVAADGGFEATGVGLPALRV
;
A
#
# COMPACT_ATOMS: atom_id res chain seq x y z
N MET A 1 -14.31 19.42 11.38
CA MET A 1 -13.11 18.77 11.95
C MET A 1 -12.17 18.44 10.80
N VAL A 2 -10.86 18.57 11.03
CA VAL A 2 -9.83 18.14 10.05
C VAL A 2 -9.91 16.64 9.89
N LYS A 3 -9.87 16.12 8.65
CA LYS A 3 -9.80 14.69 8.37
C LYS A 3 -8.40 14.16 8.66
N THR A 4 -8.30 12.89 9.02
CA THR A 4 -7.05 12.27 9.42
C THR A 4 -6.76 11.01 8.62
N ALA A 5 -5.47 10.71 8.42
CA ALA A 5 -5.04 9.50 7.75
C ALA A 5 -3.86 8.84 8.48
N LEU A 6 -3.89 7.52 8.58
CA LEU A 6 -2.73 6.70 8.96
C LEU A 6 -2.16 6.03 7.73
N ILE A 7 -0.85 6.18 7.51
CA ILE A 7 -0.13 5.59 6.38
C ILE A 7 0.99 4.70 6.91
N THR A 8 0.89 3.39 6.69
CA THR A 8 1.93 2.44 7.08
C THR A 8 3.01 2.35 5.99
N GLY A 9 4.28 2.10 6.38
CA GLY A 9 5.40 2.26 5.47
C GLY A 9 5.50 3.70 4.96
N GLY A 10 5.13 4.67 5.82
CA GLY A 10 4.97 6.07 5.48
C GLY A 10 6.27 6.87 5.39
N ALA A 11 7.40 6.28 5.78
CA ALA A 11 8.67 7.00 5.87
C ALA A 11 9.36 7.21 4.52
N ARG A 12 8.93 6.54 3.45
CA ARG A 12 9.58 6.62 2.13
C ARG A 12 8.65 6.14 1.00
N GLY A 13 9.11 6.35 -0.25
CA GLY A 13 8.50 5.78 -1.45
C GLY A 13 7.03 6.15 -1.61
N ILE A 14 6.21 5.17 -2.00
CA ILE A 14 4.77 5.37 -2.22
C ILE A 14 4.06 5.91 -0.96
N GLY A 15 4.43 5.40 0.23
CA GLY A 15 3.84 5.83 1.49
C GLY A 15 4.07 7.32 1.77
N LEU A 16 5.32 7.79 1.65
CA LEU A 16 5.66 9.20 1.86
C LEU A 16 5.03 10.11 0.79
N ALA A 17 5.08 9.69 -0.49
CA ALA A 17 4.42 10.43 -1.57
C ALA A 17 2.90 10.54 -1.35
N THR A 18 2.28 9.47 -0.85
CA THR A 18 0.87 9.49 -0.44
C THR A 18 0.63 10.48 0.70
N ALA A 19 1.49 10.49 1.72
CA ALA A 19 1.37 11.41 2.85
C ALA A 19 1.39 12.88 2.40
N HIS A 20 2.29 13.25 1.50
CA HIS A 20 2.31 14.59 0.91
C HIS A 20 0.96 14.97 0.28
N ILE A 21 0.39 14.06 -0.52
CA ILE A 21 -0.91 14.31 -1.18
C ILE A 21 -2.01 14.52 -0.14
N PHE A 22 -2.05 13.72 0.94
CA PHE A 22 -3.02 13.91 2.01
C PHE A 22 -2.85 15.26 2.71
N VAL A 23 -1.62 15.68 3.03
CA VAL A 23 -1.32 16.99 3.63
C VAL A 23 -1.72 18.14 2.69
N GLU A 24 -1.38 18.04 1.39
CA GLU A 24 -1.78 19.02 0.36
C GLU A 24 -3.30 19.17 0.27
N ASN A 25 -4.06 18.13 0.62
CA ASN A 25 -5.53 18.15 0.64
C ASN A 25 -6.12 18.40 2.04
N GLY A 26 -5.31 18.93 2.98
CA GLY A 26 -5.77 19.40 4.28
C GLY A 26 -6.03 18.31 5.32
N TYR A 27 -5.48 17.11 5.13
CA TYR A 27 -5.53 16.05 6.15
C TYR A 27 -4.40 16.22 7.16
N GLN A 28 -4.67 15.86 8.41
CA GLN A 28 -3.61 15.54 9.37
C GLN A 28 -3.19 14.09 9.16
N VAL A 29 -1.89 13.82 9.09
CA VAL A 29 -1.38 12.48 8.80
C VAL A 29 -0.56 11.91 9.97
N ALA A 30 -0.66 10.61 10.15
CA ALA A 30 0.28 9.82 10.95
C ALA A 30 1.08 8.92 10.02
N LEU A 31 2.41 8.96 10.16
CA LEU A 31 3.35 8.10 9.44
C LEU A 31 3.81 6.98 10.36
N LEU A 32 3.54 5.76 9.97
CA LEU A 32 3.99 4.58 10.69
C LEU A 32 5.03 3.83 9.86
N ASP A 33 6.17 3.58 10.46
CA ASP A 33 7.25 2.75 9.89
C ASP A 33 8.03 2.06 11.02
N ARG A 34 8.78 1.03 10.68
CA ARG A 34 9.70 0.36 11.61
C ARG A 34 11.13 0.90 11.55
N ASP A 35 11.43 1.73 10.56
CA ASP A 35 12.75 2.33 10.34
C ASP A 35 12.78 3.73 10.95
N ALA A 36 13.36 3.83 12.16
CA ALA A 36 13.45 5.08 12.91
C ALA A 36 14.19 6.17 12.11
N GLN A 37 15.29 5.83 11.45
CA GLN A 37 16.08 6.81 10.69
C GLN A 37 15.30 7.38 9.51
N ALA A 38 14.51 6.53 8.84
CA ALA A 38 13.66 6.99 7.74
C ALA A 38 12.51 7.86 8.25
N LEU A 39 11.94 7.54 9.43
CA LEU A 39 10.91 8.37 10.06
C LEU A 39 11.46 9.74 10.47
N ASP A 40 12.68 9.81 11.00
CA ASP A 40 13.33 11.09 11.34
C ASP A 40 13.48 11.98 10.09
N ALA A 41 13.88 11.39 8.96
CA ALA A 41 13.97 12.11 7.70
C ALA A 41 12.60 12.57 7.19
N ALA A 42 11.57 11.70 7.28
CA ALA A 42 10.20 12.05 6.89
C ALA A 42 9.59 13.14 7.79
N ALA A 43 9.92 13.15 9.09
CA ALA A 43 9.50 14.20 10.02
C ALA A 43 10.07 15.58 9.68
N LEU A 44 11.28 15.64 9.11
CA LEU A 44 11.85 16.90 8.60
C LEU A 44 11.12 17.40 7.34
N ASP A 45 10.66 16.47 6.50
CA ASP A 45 9.95 16.76 5.26
C ASP A 45 8.46 17.11 5.50
N LEU A 46 7.83 16.45 6.47
CA LEU A 46 6.45 16.67 6.90
C LEU A 46 6.37 16.98 8.40
N PRO A 47 6.78 18.18 8.86
CA PRO A 47 6.93 18.48 10.28
C PRO A 47 5.61 18.51 11.07
N ALA A 48 4.46 18.55 10.41
CA ALA A 48 3.14 18.47 11.04
C ALA A 48 2.60 17.03 11.13
N ALA A 49 3.33 16.02 10.62
CA ALA A 49 2.90 14.63 10.69
C ALA A 49 3.18 14.03 12.08
N GLU A 50 2.26 13.20 12.56
CA GLU A 50 2.50 12.37 13.74
C GLU A 50 3.40 11.18 13.35
N ILE A 51 4.45 10.94 14.13
CA ILE A 51 5.44 9.89 13.84
C ILE A 51 5.22 8.70 14.78
N LEU A 52 5.06 7.52 14.22
CA LEU A 52 4.78 6.28 14.94
C LEU A 52 5.82 5.22 14.55
N LEU A 53 6.70 4.88 15.49
CA LEU A 53 7.71 3.83 15.31
C LEU A 53 7.14 2.48 15.75
N PHE A 54 6.64 1.67 14.80
CA PHE A 54 6.11 0.33 15.05
C PHE A 54 6.40 -0.60 13.88
N ASP A 55 6.49 -1.90 14.17
CA ASP A 55 6.49 -2.95 13.13
C ASP A 55 5.08 -3.56 13.03
N VAL A 56 4.44 -3.42 11.86
CA VAL A 56 3.10 -3.95 11.60
C VAL A 56 3.04 -5.47 11.65
N SER A 57 4.18 -6.17 11.47
CA SER A 57 4.24 -7.63 11.56
C SER A 57 4.11 -8.16 13.00
N ASN A 58 4.21 -7.28 13.99
CA ASN A 58 4.00 -7.64 15.40
C ASN A 58 2.50 -7.53 15.75
N PRO A 59 1.79 -8.66 15.98
CA PRO A 59 0.35 -8.62 16.26
C PRO A 59 0.00 -7.82 17.51
N GLN A 60 0.91 -7.76 18.52
CA GLN A 60 0.69 -7.01 19.75
C GLN A 60 0.77 -5.49 19.55
N ALA A 61 1.41 -5.03 18.46
CA ALA A 61 1.54 -3.60 18.17
C ALA A 61 0.21 -2.98 17.73
N SER A 62 -0.70 -3.73 17.12
CA SER A 62 -1.93 -3.19 16.53
C SER A 62 -2.82 -2.44 17.53
N GLY A 63 -2.99 -2.99 18.74
CA GLY A 63 -3.74 -2.33 19.82
C GLY A 63 -3.05 -1.06 20.34
N GLN A 64 -1.71 -1.07 20.44
CA GLN A 64 -0.94 0.12 20.83
C GLN A 64 -1.03 1.22 19.77
N ILE A 65 -0.94 0.85 18.49
CA ILE A 65 -1.09 1.79 17.37
C ILE A 65 -2.49 2.43 17.41
N ALA A 66 -3.55 1.65 17.62
CA ALA A 66 -4.90 2.17 17.72
C ALA A 66 -5.04 3.18 18.88
N GLN A 67 -4.43 2.91 20.03
CA GLN A 67 -4.39 3.83 21.17
C GLN A 67 -3.62 5.12 20.84
N GLU A 68 -2.47 5.03 20.18
CA GLU A 68 -1.69 6.20 19.73
C GLU A 68 -2.50 7.08 18.75
N ILE A 69 -3.18 6.47 17.78
CA ILE A 69 -4.04 7.20 16.84
C ILE A 69 -5.20 7.88 17.57
N GLN A 70 -5.86 7.18 18.49
CA GLN A 70 -6.91 7.78 19.31
C GLN A 70 -6.39 8.97 20.13
N THR A 71 -5.19 8.84 20.72
CA THR A 71 -4.62 9.87 21.59
C THR A 71 -4.14 11.09 20.81
N ARG A 72 -3.47 10.89 19.66
CA ARG A 72 -2.82 11.96 18.90
C ARG A 72 -3.73 12.63 17.89
N LEU A 73 -4.59 11.84 17.22
CA LEU A 73 -5.48 12.33 16.17
C LEU A 73 -6.94 12.43 16.62
N GLY A 74 -7.37 11.64 17.62
CA GLY A 74 -8.73 11.60 18.14
C GLY A 74 -9.77 11.01 17.18
N ARG A 75 -9.40 10.71 15.94
CA ARG A 75 -10.24 10.15 14.88
C ARG A 75 -9.39 9.48 13.80
N LEU A 76 -10.02 8.69 12.94
CA LEU A 76 -9.37 8.14 11.74
C LEU A 76 -10.37 8.10 10.58
N ASP A 77 -10.08 8.85 9.51
CA ASP A 77 -10.89 8.85 8.29
C ASP A 77 -10.34 7.91 7.22
N CYS A 78 -9.03 7.75 7.17
CA CYS A 78 -8.36 6.93 6.16
C CYS A 78 -7.27 6.06 6.78
N LEU A 79 -7.28 4.76 6.46
CA LEU A 79 -6.19 3.83 6.72
C LEU A 79 -5.56 3.42 5.39
N VAL A 80 -4.26 3.70 5.20
CA VAL A 80 -3.49 3.23 4.04
C VAL A 80 -2.51 2.16 4.50
N ASN A 81 -2.84 0.90 4.22
CA ASN A 81 -1.99 -0.26 4.47
C ASN A 81 -0.97 -0.41 3.34
N ASN A 82 0.13 0.35 3.42
CA ASN A 82 1.17 0.37 2.40
C ASN A 82 2.45 -0.37 2.84
N ALA A 83 2.70 -0.56 4.13
CA ALA A 83 3.86 -1.29 4.60
C ALA A 83 3.97 -2.67 3.93
N GLY A 84 5.15 -3.00 3.46
CA GLY A 84 5.38 -4.27 2.78
C GLY A 84 6.86 -4.57 2.57
N VAL A 85 7.14 -5.85 2.47
CA VAL A 85 8.48 -6.38 2.19
C VAL A 85 8.40 -7.33 1.00
N ALA A 86 9.51 -7.45 0.28
CA ALA A 86 9.69 -8.43 -0.77
C ALA A 86 10.94 -9.24 -0.47
N ASP A 87 10.87 -10.51 -0.82
CA ASP A 87 12.00 -11.42 -0.85
C ASP A 87 11.94 -12.17 -2.18
N PHE A 88 13.06 -12.24 -2.90
CA PHE A 88 13.10 -12.75 -4.26
C PHE A 88 14.04 -13.96 -4.31
N GLY A 89 13.56 -15.06 -4.85
CA GLY A 89 14.32 -16.26 -5.03
C GLY A 89 13.51 -17.38 -5.68
N PRO A 90 14.17 -18.47 -6.13
CA PRO A 90 13.50 -19.65 -6.64
C PRO A 90 12.55 -20.23 -5.59
N ILE A 91 11.50 -20.92 -6.04
CA ILE A 91 10.49 -21.48 -5.13
C ILE A 91 11.08 -22.49 -4.15
N GLU A 92 12.06 -23.27 -4.57
CA GLU A 92 12.77 -24.25 -3.76
C GLU A 92 13.65 -23.65 -2.65
N GLU A 93 14.02 -22.38 -2.76
CA GLU A 93 14.80 -21.63 -1.76
C GLU A 93 13.91 -20.82 -0.80
N CYS A 94 12.61 -20.73 -1.07
CA CYS A 94 11.66 -20.02 -0.22
C CYS A 94 11.31 -20.88 1.02
N ASP A 95 12.15 -20.81 2.03
CA ASP A 95 11.92 -21.51 3.29
C ASP A 95 10.76 -20.90 4.12
N SER A 96 10.46 -21.55 5.25
CA SER A 96 9.37 -21.10 6.13
C SER A 96 9.64 -19.73 6.77
N ALA A 97 10.89 -19.34 6.98
CA ALA A 97 11.24 -18.04 7.57
C ALA A 97 11.02 -16.91 6.56
N ILE A 98 11.46 -17.09 5.32
CA ILE A 98 11.20 -16.17 4.21
C ILE A 98 9.68 -16.01 3.99
N TRP A 99 8.97 -17.16 3.92
CA TRP A 99 7.53 -17.17 3.77
C TRP A 99 6.82 -16.38 4.88
N ARG A 100 7.13 -16.68 6.14
CA ARG A 100 6.51 -16.01 7.29
C ARG A 100 6.83 -14.52 7.31
N LYS A 101 8.09 -14.12 7.13
CA LYS A 101 8.51 -12.71 7.05
C LYS A 101 7.65 -11.91 6.07
N VAL A 102 7.37 -12.47 4.89
CA VAL A 102 6.58 -11.81 3.86
C VAL A 102 5.09 -11.79 4.24
N MET A 103 4.54 -12.93 4.68
CA MET A 103 3.12 -13.03 5.04
C MET A 103 2.79 -12.17 6.26
N ASP A 104 3.61 -12.22 7.31
CA ASP A 104 3.40 -11.47 8.56
C ASP A 104 3.36 -9.95 8.30
N THR A 105 4.22 -9.45 7.40
CA THR A 105 4.23 -8.02 7.07
C THR A 105 3.13 -7.64 6.08
N ASN A 106 3.03 -8.37 4.96
CA ASN A 106 2.23 -7.94 3.82
C ASN A 106 0.74 -8.25 3.95
N LEU A 107 0.38 -9.26 4.75
CA LEU A 107 -1.01 -9.72 4.92
C LEU A 107 -1.48 -9.61 6.37
N ASP A 108 -0.79 -10.31 7.29
CA ASP A 108 -1.24 -10.42 8.68
C ASP A 108 -1.24 -9.06 9.38
N GLY A 109 -0.19 -8.24 9.16
CA GLY A 109 -0.10 -6.88 9.67
C GLY A 109 -1.22 -5.97 9.18
N MET A 110 -1.61 -6.07 7.90
CA MET A 110 -2.75 -5.32 7.36
C MET A 110 -4.07 -5.74 8.02
N PHE A 111 -4.24 -7.05 8.25
CA PHE A 111 -5.43 -7.57 8.91
C PHE A 111 -5.51 -7.09 10.36
N TYR A 112 -4.46 -7.29 11.16
CA TYR A 112 -4.44 -6.89 12.58
C TYR A 112 -4.68 -5.40 12.77
N LEU A 113 -4.03 -4.58 11.95
CA LEU A 113 -4.17 -3.14 12.05
C LEU A 113 -5.56 -2.66 11.63
N SER A 114 -6.11 -3.20 10.55
CA SER A 114 -7.48 -2.90 10.12
C SER A 114 -8.50 -3.28 11.19
N GLN A 115 -8.34 -4.46 11.81
CA GLN A 115 -9.19 -4.93 12.89
C GLN A 115 -9.15 -3.98 14.10
N ALA A 116 -7.95 -3.62 14.57
CA ALA A 116 -7.77 -2.75 15.73
C ALA A 116 -8.30 -1.32 15.50
N LEU A 117 -8.22 -0.81 14.26
CA LEU A 117 -8.66 0.53 13.89
C LEU A 117 -10.13 0.61 13.43
N THR A 118 -10.82 -0.52 13.28
CA THR A 118 -12.23 -0.55 12.87
C THR A 118 -13.14 0.35 13.72
N PRO A 119 -13.01 0.44 15.07
CA PRO A 119 -13.85 1.36 15.85
C PRO A 119 -13.71 2.82 15.41
N LEU A 120 -12.47 3.30 15.21
CA LEU A 120 -12.21 4.68 14.76
C LEU A 120 -12.72 4.96 13.36
N LEU A 121 -12.53 4.00 12.44
CA LEU A 121 -13.03 4.10 11.06
C LEU A 121 -14.57 4.07 11.01
N ARG A 122 -15.21 3.32 11.90
CA ARG A 122 -16.67 3.27 12.02
C ARG A 122 -17.25 4.62 12.43
N ASP A 123 -16.65 5.29 13.41
CA ASP A 123 -17.10 6.60 13.89
C ASP A 123 -17.06 7.68 12.80
N THR A 124 -16.17 7.53 11.83
CA THR A 124 -15.99 8.47 10.71
C THR A 124 -16.65 8.01 9.41
N ARG A 125 -17.14 6.77 9.34
CA ARG A 125 -17.51 6.08 8.09
C ARG A 125 -16.36 6.14 7.09
N GLY A 126 -15.17 5.82 7.56
CA GLY A 126 -13.90 6.04 6.89
C GLY A 126 -13.62 5.10 5.72
N SER A 127 -12.37 5.05 5.32
CA SER A 127 -11.94 4.21 4.20
C SER A 127 -10.62 3.49 4.50
N ILE A 128 -10.48 2.30 3.93
CA ILE A 128 -9.25 1.50 3.93
C ILE A 128 -8.77 1.38 2.49
N VAL A 129 -7.47 1.62 2.27
CA VAL A 129 -6.81 1.29 1.00
C VAL A 129 -5.62 0.38 1.30
N ASN A 130 -5.68 -0.82 0.75
CA ASN A 130 -4.62 -1.83 0.85
C ASN A 130 -3.72 -1.78 -0.38
N ILE A 131 -2.40 -1.86 -0.21
CA ILE A 131 -1.47 -1.86 -1.33
C ILE A 131 -1.08 -3.30 -1.65
N ALA A 132 -1.60 -3.79 -2.78
CA ALA A 132 -1.20 -5.05 -3.40
C ALA A 132 0.00 -4.87 -4.37
N SER A 133 -0.08 -5.48 -5.51
CA SER A 133 0.90 -5.39 -6.63
C SER A 133 0.33 -6.08 -7.86
N ILE A 134 0.79 -5.72 -9.05
CA ILE A 134 0.54 -6.54 -10.25
C ILE A 134 1.00 -7.99 -10.07
N SER A 135 1.98 -8.26 -9.19
CA SER A 135 2.42 -9.63 -8.86
C SER A 135 1.35 -10.45 -8.12
N GLY A 136 0.29 -9.82 -7.61
CA GLY A 136 -0.88 -10.51 -7.06
C GLY A 136 -1.98 -10.74 -8.11
N LEU A 137 -2.00 -9.96 -9.20
CA LEU A 137 -2.89 -10.15 -10.35
C LEU A 137 -2.35 -11.21 -11.31
N ARG A 138 -1.05 -11.18 -11.55
CA ARG A 138 -0.33 -12.11 -12.42
C ARG A 138 0.89 -12.67 -11.71
N ALA A 139 1.23 -13.93 -11.97
CA ALA A 139 2.45 -14.50 -11.44
C ALA A 139 3.69 -13.78 -11.99
N SER A 140 4.68 -13.59 -11.14
CA SER A 140 5.97 -13.02 -11.49
C SER A 140 7.09 -13.96 -11.06
N THR A 141 8.14 -14.07 -11.88
CA THR A 141 9.30 -14.91 -11.60
C THR A 141 9.95 -14.54 -10.27
N LEU A 142 10.40 -15.55 -9.51
CA LEU A 142 11.12 -15.43 -8.24
C LEU A 142 10.35 -14.71 -7.12
N ARG A 143 9.01 -14.74 -7.13
CA ARG A 143 8.16 -13.95 -6.21
C ARG A 143 7.10 -14.77 -5.50
N VAL A 144 7.37 -16.05 -5.19
CA VAL A 144 6.33 -16.94 -4.66
C VAL A 144 5.65 -16.42 -3.40
N ALA A 145 6.40 -16.05 -2.36
CA ALA A 145 5.82 -15.51 -1.14
C ALA A 145 5.19 -14.12 -1.37
N TYR A 146 5.91 -13.23 -2.07
CA TYR A 146 5.44 -11.88 -2.35
C TYR A 146 4.16 -11.87 -3.18
N GLY A 147 4.15 -12.53 -4.34
CA GLY A 147 2.98 -12.59 -5.23
C GLY A 147 1.77 -13.19 -4.52
N THR A 148 1.97 -14.29 -3.77
CA THR A 148 0.92 -14.94 -2.98
C THR A 148 0.36 -13.99 -1.92
N SER A 149 1.22 -13.30 -1.16
CA SER A 149 0.76 -12.32 -0.18
C SER A 149 -0.07 -11.20 -0.81
N LYS A 150 0.35 -10.69 -1.97
CA LYS A 150 -0.35 -9.61 -2.68
C LYS A 150 -1.69 -10.06 -3.31
N ALA A 151 -1.80 -11.30 -3.74
CA ALA A 151 -3.08 -11.90 -4.14
C ALA A 151 -4.03 -12.07 -2.94
N ALA A 152 -3.51 -12.51 -1.79
CA ALA A 152 -4.29 -12.63 -0.56
C ALA A 152 -4.81 -11.27 -0.06
N VAL A 153 -4.03 -10.19 -0.17
CA VAL A 153 -4.45 -8.81 0.14
C VAL A 153 -5.67 -8.39 -0.69
N MET A 154 -5.74 -8.76 -1.97
CA MET A 154 -6.90 -8.47 -2.82
C MET A 154 -8.16 -9.16 -2.30
N GLN A 155 -8.05 -10.42 -1.86
CA GLN A 155 -9.17 -11.12 -1.28
C GLN A 155 -9.54 -10.57 0.10
N LEU A 156 -8.57 -10.24 0.96
CA LEU A 156 -8.80 -9.57 2.23
C LEU A 156 -9.58 -8.25 2.04
N THR A 157 -9.23 -7.47 1.02
CA THR A 157 -9.92 -6.22 0.68
C THR A 157 -11.41 -6.45 0.40
N LYS A 158 -11.75 -7.51 -0.34
CA LYS A 158 -13.14 -7.86 -0.65
C LYS A 158 -13.91 -8.26 0.62
N GLN A 159 -13.28 -9.04 1.50
CA GLN A 159 -13.89 -9.39 2.79
C GLN A 159 -14.11 -8.14 3.67
N GLN A 160 -13.12 -7.26 3.76
CA GLN A 160 -13.26 -5.99 4.47
C GLN A 160 -14.40 -5.13 3.90
N ALA A 161 -14.53 -5.06 2.58
CA ALA A 161 -15.59 -4.28 1.93
C ALA A 161 -17.01 -4.83 2.25
N VAL A 162 -17.14 -6.15 2.30
CA VAL A 162 -18.43 -6.81 2.61
C VAL A 162 -18.78 -6.65 4.09
N GLU A 163 -17.84 -6.95 4.99
CA GLU A 163 -18.11 -6.99 6.43
C GLU A 163 -18.18 -5.59 7.06
N LEU A 164 -17.34 -4.65 6.59
CA LEU A 164 -17.29 -3.29 7.15
C LEU A 164 -18.24 -2.32 6.46
N GLY A 165 -18.82 -2.71 5.32
CA GLY A 165 -19.75 -1.89 4.56
C GLY A 165 -21.02 -1.54 5.34
N GLU A 166 -21.49 -2.40 6.26
CA GLU A 166 -22.61 -2.12 7.15
C GLU A 166 -22.36 -0.92 8.08
N TYR A 167 -21.09 -0.63 8.38
CA TYR A 167 -20.66 0.55 9.17
C TYR A 167 -20.41 1.78 8.30
N GLY A 168 -20.61 1.68 6.98
CA GLY A 168 -20.29 2.73 6.02
C GLY A 168 -18.80 2.86 5.70
N ILE A 169 -17.98 1.90 6.13
CA ILE A 169 -16.53 1.87 5.83
C ILE A 169 -16.35 1.28 4.43
N ARG A 170 -15.55 1.95 3.59
CA ARG A 170 -15.17 1.43 2.28
C ARG A 170 -13.78 0.80 2.35
N ALA A 171 -13.56 -0.30 1.66
CA ALA A 171 -12.25 -0.92 1.54
C ALA A 171 -11.93 -1.20 0.08
N ASN A 172 -10.79 -0.69 -0.41
CA ASN A 172 -10.32 -0.87 -1.78
C ASN A 172 -8.84 -1.25 -1.80
N CYS A 173 -8.38 -1.69 -2.94
CA CYS A 173 -7.01 -2.13 -3.16
C CYS A 173 -6.41 -1.40 -4.36
N VAL A 174 -5.17 -0.94 -4.23
CA VAL A 174 -4.34 -0.50 -5.36
C VAL A 174 -3.30 -1.58 -5.65
N ALA A 175 -3.15 -1.94 -6.91
CA ALA A 175 -2.14 -2.86 -7.40
C ALA A 175 -1.14 -2.09 -8.31
N PRO A 176 -0.05 -1.54 -7.74
CA PRO A 176 0.96 -0.84 -8.53
C PRO A 176 1.67 -1.76 -9.50
N GLY A 177 1.97 -1.23 -10.68
CA GLY A 177 2.93 -1.77 -11.62
C GLY A 177 4.38 -1.46 -11.23
N PRO A 178 5.32 -1.52 -12.19
CA PRO A 178 6.68 -1.05 -11.97
C PRO A 178 6.70 0.46 -11.68
N VAL A 179 7.20 0.82 -10.49
CA VAL A 179 7.31 2.20 -10.00
C VAL A 179 8.78 2.51 -9.71
N ARG A 180 9.26 3.71 -10.04
CA ARG A 180 10.63 4.18 -9.79
C ARG A 180 10.86 4.47 -8.32
N THR A 181 10.79 3.46 -7.47
CA THR A 181 11.17 3.55 -6.06
C THR A 181 12.65 3.21 -5.87
N LYS A 182 13.27 3.69 -4.78
CA LYS A 182 14.64 3.27 -4.42
C LYS A 182 14.78 1.75 -4.36
N LEU A 183 13.74 1.05 -3.84
CA LEU A 183 13.72 -0.41 -3.72
C LEU A 183 13.76 -1.08 -5.11
N ALA A 184 12.93 -0.63 -6.04
CA ALA A 184 12.89 -1.20 -7.38
C ALA A 184 14.19 -0.92 -8.15
N MET A 185 14.70 0.32 -8.09
CA MET A 185 15.93 0.69 -8.79
C MET A 185 17.19 0.03 -8.23
N ALA A 186 17.17 -0.47 -7.00
CA ALA A 186 18.28 -1.21 -6.43
C ALA A 186 18.46 -2.62 -7.01
N VAL A 187 17.41 -3.18 -7.63
CA VAL A 187 17.41 -4.58 -8.13
C VAL A 187 17.10 -4.69 -9.63
N HIS A 188 16.66 -3.62 -10.29
CA HIS A 188 16.35 -3.63 -11.71
C HIS A 188 17.55 -3.15 -12.52
N THR A 189 18.11 -4.05 -13.34
CA THR A 189 19.15 -3.70 -14.34
C THR A 189 18.55 -2.94 -15.52
N PRO A 190 19.37 -2.29 -16.37
CA PRO A 190 18.87 -1.65 -17.60
C PRO A 190 18.04 -2.59 -18.47
N GLU A 191 18.45 -3.86 -18.61
CA GLU A 191 17.76 -4.87 -19.41
C GLU A 191 16.37 -5.19 -18.83
N ILE A 192 16.25 -5.24 -17.48
CA ILE A 192 14.96 -5.43 -16.82
C ILE A 192 14.06 -4.22 -17.05
N ILE A 193 14.62 -3.01 -16.98
CA ILE A 193 13.88 -1.76 -17.23
C ILE A 193 13.35 -1.73 -18.66
N ASP A 194 14.18 -2.07 -19.64
CA ASP A 194 13.78 -2.10 -21.05
C ASP A 194 12.69 -3.15 -21.29
N ALA A 195 12.82 -4.35 -20.73
CA ALA A 195 11.80 -5.40 -20.81
C ALA A 195 10.45 -4.95 -20.21
N TYR A 196 10.47 -4.20 -19.10
CA TYR A 196 9.24 -3.63 -18.54
C TYR A 196 8.69 -2.51 -19.41
N HIS A 197 9.53 -1.64 -19.99
CA HIS A 197 9.07 -0.61 -20.91
C HIS A 197 8.35 -1.22 -22.09
N ASP A 198 8.88 -2.30 -22.65
CA ASP A 198 8.26 -3.02 -23.76
C ASP A 198 6.94 -3.68 -23.39
N ALA A 199 6.82 -4.18 -22.16
CA ALA A 199 5.60 -4.84 -21.66
C ALA A 199 4.50 -3.86 -21.23
N ILE A 200 4.86 -2.63 -20.85
CA ILE A 200 3.91 -1.61 -20.37
C ILE A 200 3.38 -0.79 -21.55
N PRO A 201 2.05 -0.75 -21.82
CA PRO A 201 1.48 0.07 -22.88
C PRO A 201 1.89 1.55 -22.85
N LEU A 202 1.98 2.17 -21.66
CA LEU A 202 2.48 3.55 -21.53
C LEU A 202 4.01 3.67 -21.68
N ASN A 203 4.72 2.56 -21.91
CA ASN A 203 6.15 2.47 -22.20
C ASN A 203 7.06 3.19 -21.19
N ARG A 204 6.70 3.17 -19.91
CA ARG A 204 7.48 3.76 -18.83
C ARG A 204 7.09 3.18 -17.47
N TYR A 205 7.96 3.32 -16.51
CA TYR A 205 7.62 3.15 -15.09
C TYR A 205 6.70 4.30 -14.62
N GLY A 206 5.82 3.99 -13.68
CA GLY A 206 5.16 4.99 -12.87
C GLY A 206 6.11 5.65 -11.87
N ASN A 207 5.66 6.72 -11.23
CA ASN A 207 6.31 7.32 -10.08
C ASN A 207 5.43 7.15 -8.82
N GLU A 208 6.02 7.42 -7.66
CA GLU A 208 5.37 7.21 -6.37
C GLU A 208 4.11 8.08 -6.21
N ARG A 209 4.15 9.33 -6.74
CA ARG A 209 3.02 10.26 -6.67
C ARG A 209 1.83 9.77 -7.50
N GLU A 210 2.04 9.18 -8.68
CA GLU A 210 0.95 8.63 -9.50
C GLU A 210 0.18 7.53 -8.75
N ILE A 211 0.87 6.72 -7.96
CA ILE A 211 0.22 5.72 -7.11
C ILE A 211 -0.50 6.40 -5.94
N GLY A 212 0.12 7.38 -5.31
CA GLY A 212 -0.46 8.16 -4.22
C GLY A 212 -1.76 8.87 -4.60
N GLU A 213 -1.87 9.40 -5.81
CA GLU A 213 -3.10 10.03 -6.32
C GLU A 213 -4.26 9.02 -6.43
N VAL A 214 -4.00 7.78 -6.88
CA VAL A 214 -5.01 6.72 -6.92
C VAL A 214 -5.43 6.33 -5.50
N ILE A 215 -4.48 6.20 -4.57
CA ILE A 215 -4.76 5.92 -3.16
C ILE A 215 -5.64 7.03 -2.57
N PHE A 216 -5.28 8.28 -2.78
CA PHE A 216 -6.05 9.43 -2.28
C PHE A 216 -7.46 9.48 -2.87
N PHE A 217 -7.61 9.26 -4.19
CA PHE A 217 -8.93 9.16 -4.81
C PHE A 217 -9.81 8.14 -4.11
N LEU A 218 -9.30 6.91 -3.89
CA LEU A 218 -10.05 5.83 -3.25
C LEU A 218 -10.38 6.15 -1.77
N CYS A 219 -9.56 6.91 -1.09
CA CYS A 219 -9.83 7.40 0.27
C CYS A 219 -10.85 8.55 0.31
N SER A 220 -10.96 9.33 -0.76
CA SER A 220 -11.77 10.56 -0.79
C SER A 220 -13.26 10.29 -1.00
N GLU A 221 -14.08 11.34 -0.79
CA GLU A 221 -15.53 11.34 -1.08
C GLU A 221 -15.84 11.13 -2.57
N LYS A 222 -14.88 11.39 -3.47
CA LYS A 222 -15.04 11.14 -4.90
C LYS A 222 -15.23 9.66 -5.23
N ALA A 223 -14.79 8.77 -4.31
CA ALA A 223 -14.97 7.32 -4.40
C ALA A 223 -16.08 6.80 -3.45
N SER A 224 -17.08 7.61 -3.10
CA SER A 224 -18.10 7.30 -2.10
C SER A 224 -18.93 6.05 -2.40
N PHE A 225 -19.01 5.61 -3.64
CA PHE A 225 -19.71 4.39 -4.06
C PHE A 225 -18.75 3.30 -4.59
N VAL A 226 -17.45 3.43 -4.30
CA VAL A 226 -16.41 2.47 -4.71
C VAL A 226 -15.93 1.71 -3.48
N THR A 227 -16.22 0.41 -3.41
CA THR A 227 -15.73 -0.50 -2.36
C THR A 227 -15.51 -1.91 -2.93
N GLY A 228 -14.58 -2.67 -2.35
CA GLY A 228 -14.23 -4.03 -2.78
C GLY A 228 -13.43 -4.11 -4.10
N GLN A 229 -12.97 -2.97 -4.63
CA GLN A 229 -12.32 -2.93 -5.92
C GLN A 229 -10.81 -3.11 -5.81
N VAL A 230 -10.23 -3.71 -6.85
CA VAL A 230 -8.78 -3.77 -7.08
C VAL A 230 -8.48 -2.92 -8.32
N VAL A 231 -7.75 -1.83 -8.11
CA VAL A 231 -7.38 -0.90 -9.18
C VAL A 231 -5.92 -1.12 -9.53
N ALA A 232 -5.65 -1.63 -10.72
CA ALA A 232 -4.29 -1.68 -11.27
C ALA A 232 -3.84 -0.26 -11.67
N ALA A 233 -2.75 0.20 -11.06
CA ALA A 233 -2.09 1.47 -11.40
C ALA A 233 -0.70 1.14 -11.96
N ASP A 234 -0.66 0.69 -13.23
CA ASP A 234 0.44 -0.07 -13.80
C ASP A 234 0.80 0.31 -15.26
N GLY A 235 0.22 1.39 -15.77
CA GLY A 235 0.43 1.82 -17.15
C GLY A 235 -0.18 0.90 -18.21
N GLY A 236 -1.10 0.00 -17.80
CA GLY A 236 -1.78 -0.96 -18.67
C GLY A 236 -1.09 -2.33 -18.75
N PHE A 237 -0.07 -2.58 -17.90
CA PHE A 237 0.68 -3.85 -17.91
C PHE A 237 -0.24 -5.06 -17.68
N GLU A 238 -1.17 -4.98 -16.72
CA GLU A 238 -2.11 -6.08 -16.42
C GLU A 238 -3.08 -6.32 -17.58
N ALA A 239 -3.55 -5.26 -18.23
CA ALA A 239 -4.50 -5.32 -19.35
C ALA A 239 -3.87 -5.89 -20.63
N THR A 240 -2.54 -5.94 -20.72
CA THR A 240 -1.84 -6.40 -21.92
C THR A 240 -1.86 -7.92 -22.03
N GLY A 241 -2.45 -8.45 -23.10
CA GLY A 241 -2.33 -9.86 -23.47
C GLY A 241 -0.99 -10.12 -24.18
N VAL A 242 -0.91 -9.70 -25.44
CA VAL A 242 0.31 -9.76 -26.25
C VAL A 242 0.72 -8.33 -26.59
N GLY A 243 1.83 -7.86 -26.01
CA GLY A 243 2.46 -6.60 -26.41
C GLY A 243 3.30 -6.83 -27.66
N LEU A 244 3.16 -5.93 -28.63
CA LEU A 244 3.95 -5.95 -29.88
C LEU A 244 4.75 -4.64 -29.99
N PRO A 245 5.90 -4.52 -29.27
CA PRO A 245 6.70 -3.29 -29.26
C PRO A 245 7.07 -2.81 -30.67
N ALA A 246 7.30 -3.74 -31.61
CA ALA A 246 7.63 -3.43 -33.01
C ALA A 246 6.50 -2.72 -33.76
N LEU A 247 5.27 -2.70 -33.24
CA LEU A 247 4.15 -1.95 -33.83
C LEU A 247 3.95 -0.56 -33.19
N ARG A 248 4.77 -0.20 -32.20
CA ARG A 248 4.77 1.17 -31.68
C ARG A 248 5.52 2.08 -32.65
N VAL A 249 4.84 3.03 -33.26
CA VAL A 249 5.38 4.01 -34.21
C VAL A 249 5.53 5.34 -33.52
#